data_ceb9fefab4bbc6d28bc9aaaf0e0ebd38
#
_entry.id   ceb9fefab4bbc6d28bc9aaaf0e0ebd38
#
_cell.length_a   1.000
_cell.length_b   1.000
_cell.length_c   1.000
_cell.angle_alpha   90.00
_cell.angle_beta   90.00
_cell.angle_gamma   90.00
#
_symmetry.space_group_name_H-M   'P 1'
#
loop_
_entity.id
_entity.type
_entity.pdbx_description
1 polymer ?
#
loop_
_entity_poly.entity_id
_entity_poly.type
_entity_poly.pdbx_seq_one_letter_code
_entity_poly.pdbx_strand_id
1 'polypeptide(L)'
;PENILVKERLRPGKMLLVDTVKGEVVDDEKLKELYASREPYGEWIDRNLVQLSGLKIPNVKVESYTGEQLTRLQKVFGYKYEDVNTMILAMARAGAEPSGAMGTDTPLAVLSSQHPPLFNYFKQRFAQVTNPPIDAIREKVVTSTSVYIGAHGNLLEDKPENCKVLKVHNPILTNTDLLKIKYMNVPGFKVATVSINYYKNTSLEKAIDQVFLEVDRAYKEGANIIILSDRDVDEYHVTIP
;
A
#
# COMPACT_ATOMS: atom_id res chain seq x y z
N PRO A 1 18.81 12.06 50.22
CA PRO A 1 17.70 11.12 50.41
C PRO A 1 16.47 11.82 50.92
N GLU A 2 16.63 12.89 51.76
CA GLU A 2 15.53 13.56 52.46
C GLU A 2 14.60 14.35 51.54
N ASN A 3 15.03 14.73 50.35
CA ASN A 3 14.25 15.52 49.39
C ASN A 3 13.66 14.67 48.24
N ILE A 4 13.74 13.36 48.31
CA ILE A 4 13.17 12.47 47.29
C ILE A 4 11.71 12.22 47.65
N LEU A 5 10.78 12.78 46.85
CA LEU A 5 9.34 12.56 46.99
C LEU A 5 8.87 11.26 46.37
N VAL A 6 9.39 10.94 45.20
CA VAL A 6 9.02 9.74 44.43
C VAL A 6 10.27 9.11 43.80
N LYS A 7 10.33 7.80 43.83
CA LYS A 7 11.32 7.01 43.12
C LYS A 7 10.59 5.93 42.30
N GLU A 8 10.60 6.10 41.01
CA GLU A 8 9.81 5.27 40.10
C GLU A 8 10.64 4.82 38.89
N ARG A 9 10.17 3.81 38.22
CA ARG A 9 10.75 3.29 36.97
C ARG A 9 9.79 3.59 35.81
N LEU A 10 10.31 4.25 34.78
CA LEU A 10 9.56 4.41 33.53
C LEU A 10 9.33 3.04 32.91
N ARG A 11 8.06 2.69 32.69
CA ARG A 11 7.65 1.41 32.08
C ARG A 11 7.58 1.52 30.57
N PRO A 12 7.78 0.44 29.81
CA PRO A 12 7.60 0.44 28.37
C PRO A 12 6.20 0.95 27.96
N GLY A 13 6.15 1.78 26.91
CA GLY A 13 4.90 2.38 26.43
C GLY A 13 4.34 3.51 27.30
N LYS A 14 5.06 3.93 28.34
CA LYS A 14 4.69 5.06 29.19
C LYS A 14 5.56 6.27 28.90
N MET A 15 4.99 7.45 28.97
CA MET A 15 5.66 8.74 28.81
C MET A 15 5.83 9.42 30.18
N LEU A 16 6.89 10.20 30.30
CA LEU A 16 7.12 11.08 31.43
C LEU A 16 7.41 12.49 30.89
N LEU A 17 6.60 13.45 31.25
CA LEU A 17 6.82 14.85 30.91
C LEU A 17 7.13 15.65 32.22
N VAL A 18 8.26 16.36 32.19
CA VAL A 18 8.61 17.31 33.22
C VAL A 18 8.49 18.72 32.62
N ASP A 19 7.48 19.45 33.05
CA ASP A 19 7.30 20.84 32.62
C ASP A 19 8.04 21.77 33.64
N THR A 20 9.21 22.21 33.25
CA THR A 20 10.07 23.05 34.08
C THR A 20 9.55 24.48 34.19
N VAL A 21 8.66 24.92 33.32
CA VAL A 21 8.03 26.24 33.35
C VAL A 21 6.92 26.25 34.37
N LYS A 22 6.09 25.21 34.38
CA LYS A 22 4.99 25.04 35.34
C LYS A 22 5.44 24.41 36.66
N GLY A 23 6.63 23.80 36.69
CA GLY A 23 7.16 23.10 37.85
C GLY A 23 6.39 21.82 38.19
N GLU A 24 5.82 21.14 37.19
CA GLU A 24 5.01 19.93 37.37
C GLU A 24 5.58 18.72 36.61
N VAL A 25 5.31 17.55 37.20
CA VAL A 25 5.52 16.26 36.52
C VAL A 25 4.18 15.77 36.05
N VAL A 26 4.06 15.55 34.74
CA VAL A 26 2.83 15.06 34.09
C VAL A 26 2.98 13.59 33.83
N ASP A 27 2.08 12.79 34.39
CA ASP A 27 2.06 11.32 34.12
C ASP A 27 1.53 10.99 32.74
N ASP A 28 1.73 9.72 32.37
CA ASP A 28 1.36 9.18 31.04
C ASP A 28 -0.15 9.32 30.74
N GLU A 29 -1.00 9.03 31.72
CA GLU A 29 -2.46 9.03 31.54
C GLU A 29 -2.97 10.45 31.30
N LYS A 30 -2.56 11.39 32.15
CA LYS A 30 -2.89 12.80 32.00
C LYS A 30 -2.38 13.38 30.68
N LEU A 31 -1.17 12.99 30.25
CA LEU A 31 -0.60 13.45 29.00
C LEU A 31 -1.37 12.89 27.78
N LYS A 32 -1.71 11.61 27.81
CA LYS A 32 -2.52 10.98 26.77
C LYS A 32 -3.93 11.56 26.68
N GLU A 33 -4.56 11.78 27.83
CA GLU A 33 -5.89 12.39 27.89
C GLU A 33 -5.88 13.82 27.33
N LEU A 34 -4.85 14.62 27.67
CA LEU A 34 -4.68 15.97 27.17
C LEU A 34 -4.64 16.01 25.62
N TYR A 35 -3.88 15.10 25.00
CA TYR A 35 -3.79 15.05 23.55
C TYR A 35 -5.01 14.39 22.90
N ALA A 36 -5.55 13.34 23.49
CA ALA A 36 -6.69 12.62 22.92
C ALA A 36 -8.00 13.42 22.95
N SER A 37 -8.13 14.33 23.95
CA SER A 37 -9.32 15.19 24.09
C SER A 37 -9.18 16.57 23.46
N ARG A 38 -8.04 16.88 22.84
CA ARG A 38 -7.75 18.19 22.25
C ARG A 38 -8.72 18.56 21.14
N GLU A 39 -9.08 17.59 20.33
CA GLU A 39 -10.00 17.74 19.21
C GLU A 39 -10.98 16.54 19.15
N PRO A 40 -12.12 16.67 18.51
CA PRO A 40 -13.10 15.58 18.40
C PRO A 40 -12.68 14.56 17.31
N TYR A 41 -11.52 13.93 17.45
CA TYR A 41 -10.92 13.04 16.45
C TYR A 41 -11.84 11.89 16.04
N GLY A 42 -12.61 11.34 16.96
CA GLY A 42 -13.59 10.28 16.67
C GLY A 42 -14.64 10.74 15.68
N GLU A 43 -15.22 11.93 15.88
CA GLU A 43 -16.20 12.49 14.95
C GLU A 43 -15.60 12.82 13.58
N TRP A 44 -14.35 13.27 13.55
CA TRP A 44 -13.65 13.54 12.29
C TRP A 44 -13.49 12.26 11.46
N ILE A 45 -13.09 11.17 12.12
CA ILE A 45 -12.94 9.87 11.48
C ILE A 45 -14.32 9.37 11.01
N ASP A 46 -15.33 9.39 11.86
CA ASP A 46 -16.67 8.90 11.52
C ASP A 46 -17.30 9.63 10.32
N ARG A 47 -17.04 10.93 10.20
CA ARG A 47 -17.58 11.74 9.10
C ARG A 47 -16.79 11.66 7.80
N ASN A 48 -15.49 11.45 7.87
CA ASN A 48 -14.60 11.61 6.72
C ASN A 48 -14.01 10.30 6.19
N LEU A 49 -13.78 9.30 7.05
CA LEU A 49 -13.16 8.05 6.64
C LEU A 49 -14.12 7.23 5.77
N VAL A 50 -13.67 6.91 4.56
CA VAL A 50 -14.43 6.06 3.63
C VAL A 50 -13.91 4.64 3.69
N GLN A 51 -14.81 3.66 3.79
CA GLN A 51 -14.46 2.24 3.75
C GLN A 51 -14.66 1.69 2.34
N LEU A 52 -13.68 0.95 1.81
CA LEU A 52 -13.81 0.28 0.49
C LEU A 52 -15.02 -0.65 0.43
N SER A 53 -15.31 -1.35 1.53
CA SER A 53 -16.48 -2.24 1.64
C SER A 53 -17.81 -1.52 1.49
N GLY A 54 -17.88 -0.24 1.86
CA GLY A 54 -19.09 0.59 1.76
C GLY A 54 -19.31 1.22 0.39
N LEU A 55 -18.34 1.14 -0.53
CA LEU A 55 -18.48 1.69 -1.87
C LEU A 55 -19.44 0.85 -2.71
N LYS A 56 -20.24 1.53 -3.53
CA LYS A 56 -21.15 0.87 -4.47
C LYS A 56 -20.37 0.13 -5.55
N ILE A 57 -20.85 -1.06 -5.90
CA ILE A 57 -20.32 -1.81 -7.03
C ILE A 57 -20.83 -1.11 -8.30
N PRO A 58 -19.92 -0.67 -9.20
CA PRO A 58 -20.33 -0.03 -10.44
C PRO A 58 -20.95 -1.06 -11.39
N ASN A 59 -21.89 -0.62 -12.22
CA ASN A 59 -22.48 -1.46 -13.27
C ASN A 59 -21.53 -1.55 -14.48
N VAL A 60 -20.37 -2.15 -14.25
CA VAL A 60 -19.32 -2.36 -15.26
C VAL A 60 -18.95 -3.83 -15.27
N LYS A 61 -18.84 -4.41 -16.46
CA LYS A 61 -18.45 -5.81 -16.60
C LYS A 61 -17.00 -6.00 -16.14
N VAL A 62 -16.82 -6.96 -15.26
CA VAL A 62 -15.46 -7.40 -14.87
C VAL A 62 -14.85 -8.18 -16.02
N GLU A 63 -13.67 -7.79 -16.45
CA GLU A 63 -12.92 -8.54 -17.45
C GLU A 63 -12.50 -9.91 -16.90
N SER A 64 -12.65 -10.93 -17.72
CA SER A 64 -12.20 -12.28 -17.42
C SER A 64 -11.48 -12.87 -18.63
N TYR A 65 -10.36 -13.48 -18.37
CA TYR A 65 -9.53 -14.08 -19.42
C TYR A 65 -9.52 -15.61 -19.24
N THR A 66 -9.64 -16.33 -20.34
CA THR A 66 -9.66 -17.80 -20.33
C THR A 66 -8.85 -18.35 -21.50
N GLY A 67 -8.47 -19.63 -21.42
CA GLY A 67 -7.81 -20.34 -22.50
C GLY A 67 -6.49 -19.69 -22.95
N GLU A 68 -6.34 -19.53 -24.26
CA GLU A 68 -5.13 -18.99 -24.88
C GLU A 68 -4.84 -17.54 -24.47
N GLN A 69 -5.88 -16.73 -24.32
CA GLN A 69 -5.72 -15.33 -23.91
C GLN A 69 -5.11 -15.23 -22.51
N LEU A 70 -5.59 -16.03 -21.55
CA LEU A 70 -5.02 -16.08 -20.21
C LEU A 70 -3.56 -16.54 -20.25
N THR A 71 -3.26 -17.61 -21.01
CA THR A 71 -1.90 -18.14 -21.15
C THR A 71 -0.95 -17.09 -21.76
N ARG A 72 -1.44 -16.33 -22.75
CA ARG A 72 -0.67 -15.23 -23.35
C ARG A 72 -0.35 -14.13 -22.34
N LEU A 73 -1.32 -13.70 -21.55
CA LEU A 73 -1.12 -12.68 -20.51
C LEU A 73 -0.16 -13.19 -19.42
N GLN A 74 -0.30 -14.43 -18.98
CA GLN A 74 0.64 -15.02 -18.03
C GLN A 74 2.08 -14.96 -18.53
N LYS A 75 2.31 -15.26 -19.82
CA LYS A 75 3.64 -15.18 -20.45
C LYS A 75 4.14 -13.72 -20.49
N VAL A 76 3.28 -12.77 -20.87
CA VAL A 76 3.63 -11.34 -20.93
C VAL A 76 4.08 -10.82 -19.58
N PHE A 77 3.37 -11.21 -18.51
CA PHE A 77 3.69 -10.79 -17.15
C PHE A 77 4.68 -11.71 -16.41
N GLY A 78 5.30 -12.65 -17.13
CA GLY A 78 6.37 -13.49 -16.61
C GLY A 78 5.95 -14.59 -15.64
N TYR A 79 4.67 -14.94 -15.59
CA TYR A 79 4.20 -16.06 -14.76
C TYR A 79 4.65 -17.40 -15.35
N LYS A 80 5.30 -18.20 -14.53
CA LYS A 80 5.73 -19.56 -14.84
C LYS A 80 4.71 -20.57 -14.32
N TYR A 81 4.85 -21.82 -14.78
CA TYR A 81 4.02 -22.92 -14.30
C TYR A 81 4.07 -23.07 -12.76
N GLU A 82 5.26 -22.93 -12.19
CA GLU A 82 5.47 -23.01 -10.74
C GLU A 82 4.75 -21.88 -9.99
N ASP A 83 4.81 -20.65 -10.50
CA ASP A 83 4.13 -19.51 -9.88
C ASP A 83 2.62 -19.75 -9.82
N VAL A 84 2.04 -20.27 -10.90
CA VAL A 84 0.60 -20.53 -10.99
C VAL A 84 0.19 -21.74 -10.13
N ASN A 85 0.91 -22.86 -10.22
CA ASN A 85 0.45 -24.12 -9.64
C ASN A 85 0.98 -24.35 -8.22
N THR A 86 2.20 -23.88 -7.90
CA THR A 86 2.81 -24.11 -6.60
C THR A 86 2.49 -22.96 -5.63
N MET A 87 2.42 -21.72 -6.12
CA MET A 87 2.20 -20.57 -5.28
C MET A 87 0.74 -20.12 -5.31
N ILE A 88 0.26 -19.63 -6.44
CA ILE A 88 -1.09 -19.02 -6.54
C ILE A 88 -2.19 -20.02 -6.26
N LEU A 89 -2.12 -21.21 -6.84
CA LEU A 89 -3.12 -22.28 -6.63
C LEU A 89 -3.14 -22.75 -5.17
N ALA A 90 -1.98 -22.86 -4.52
CA ALA A 90 -1.88 -23.22 -3.12
C ALA A 90 -2.53 -22.14 -2.23
N MET A 91 -2.24 -20.86 -2.46
CA MET A 91 -2.90 -19.75 -1.77
C MET A 91 -4.40 -19.73 -1.99
N ALA A 92 -4.86 -19.96 -3.22
CA ALA A 92 -6.28 -19.98 -3.56
C ALA A 92 -7.05 -21.13 -2.85
N ARG A 93 -6.40 -22.27 -2.65
CA ARG A 93 -7.00 -23.43 -1.98
C ARG A 93 -6.99 -23.32 -0.47
N ALA A 94 -5.89 -22.86 0.09
CA ALA A 94 -5.67 -22.86 1.55
C ALA A 94 -6.06 -21.54 2.24
N GLY A 95 -6.18 -20.45 1.48
CA GLY A 95 -6.34 -19.11 2.06
C GLY A 95 -5.12 -18.67 2.90
N ALA A 96 -3.97 -19.29 2.66
CA ALA A 96 -2.73 -19.05 3.39
C ALA A 96 -1.55 -19.07 2.44
N GLU A 97 -0.48 -18.38 2.81
CA GLU A 97 0.75 -18.36 2.04
C GLU A 97 1.42 -19.76 2.07
N PRO A 98 1.86 -20.29 0.92
CA PRO A 98 2.55 -21.57 0.88
C PRO A 98 3.96 -21.44 1.48
N SER A 99 4.47 -22.53 2.03
CA SER A 99 5.85 -22.61 2.48
C SER A 99 6.81 -22.50 1.28
N GLY A 100 7.82 -21.68 1.39
CA GLY A 100 8.83 -21.46 0.35
C GLY A 100 10.07 -20.78 0.89
N ALA A 101 11.14 -20.78 0.10
CA ALA A 101 12.32 -19.99 0.39
C ALA A 101 12.09 -18.52 0.01
N MET A 102 12.60 -17.59 0.81
CA MET A 102 12.58 -16.17 0.49
C MET A 102 13.68 -15.82 -0.52
N GLY A 103 13.30 -15.07 -1.55
CA GLY A 103 14.20 -14.65 -2.61
C GLY A 103 14.64 -15.79 -3.54
N THR A 104 15.60 -15.49 -4.40
CA THR A 104 16.21 -16.49 -5.30
C THR A 104 17.69 -16.27 -5.36
N ASP A 105 18.48 -17.34 -5.14
CA ASP A 105 19.93 -17.34 -5.28
C ASP A 105 20.39 -17.90 -6.63
N THR A 106 19.44 -18.26 -7.50
CA THR A 106 19.75 -18.78 -8.83
C THR A 106 20.49 -17.71 -9.63
N PRO A 107 21.66 -17.99 -10.20
CA PRO A 107 22.37 -17.08 -11.08
C PRO A 107 21.53 -16.71 -12.30
N LEU A 108 21.63 -15.47 -12.75
CA LEU A 108 20.99 -15.03 -13.98
C LEU A 108 21.57 -15.76 -15.17
N ALA A 109 20.69 -16.29 -16.04
CA ALA A 109 21.07 -16.94 -17.29
C ALA A 109 21.36 -15.88 -18.37
N VAL A 110 22.50 -15.21 -18.28
CA VAL A 110 22.87 -14.05 -19.12
C VAL A 110 22.92 -14.33 -20.63
N LEU A 111 23.06 -15.60 -21.02
CA LEU A 111 23.04 -16.03 -22.42
C LEU A 111 21.64 -16.53 -22.88
N SER A 112 20.65 -16.49 -22.01
CA SER A 112 19.28 -16.87 -22.36
C SER A 112 18.62 -15.79 -23.21
N SER A 113 17.81 -16.23 -24.18
CA SER A 113 16.91 -15.35 -24.94
C SER A 113 15.63 -14.97 -24.19
N GLN A 114 15.42 -15.54 -22.99
CA GLN A 114 14.26 -15.20 -22.16
C GLN A 114 14.52 -13.94 -21.33
N HIS A 115 13.49 -13.12 -21.21
CA HIS A 115 13.51 -11.89 -20.43
C HIS A 115 12.71 -12.11 -19.14
N PRO A 116 13.37 -12.41 -18.02
CA PRO A 116 12.67 -12.51 -16.73
C PRO A 116 12.15 -11.14 -16.29
N PRO A 117 11.09 -11.09 -15.45
CA PRO A 117 10.61 -9.85 -14.86
C PRO A 117 11.72 -9.07 -14.16
N LEU A 118 11.62 -7.75 -14.15
CA LEU A 118 12.66 -6.86 -13.61
C LEU A 118 13.05 -7.21 -12.15
N PHE A 119 12.10 -7.56 -11.31
CA PHE A 119 12.36 -7.90 -9.91
C PHE A 119 13.26 -9.14 -9.72
N ASN A 120 13.38 -10.04 -10.71
CA ASN A 120 14.28 -11.19 -10.67
C ASN A 120 15.76 -10.80 -10.75
N TYR A 121 16.07 -9.57 -11.18
CA TYR A 121 17.46 -9.07 -11.24
C TYR A 121 17.93 -8.50 -9.88
N PHE A 122 17.05 -8.32 -8.92
CA PHE A 122 17.38 -7.78 -7.62
C PHE A 122 17.43 -8.89 -6.57
N LYS A 123 18.46 -8.83 -5.73
CA LYS A 123 18.68 -9.78 -4.64
C LYS A 123 18.84 -9.04 -3.32
N GLN A 124 18.26 -9.58 -2.27
CA GLN A 124 18.56 -9.13 -0.92
C GLN A 124 20.02 -9.42 -0.60
N ARG A 125 20.75 -8.41 -0.15
CA ARG A 125 22.19 -8.50 0.16
C ARG A 125 22.51 -8.39 1.66
N PHE A 126 21.51 -8.38 2.49
CA PHE A 126 21.63 -8.33 3.95
C PHE A 126 20.92 -9.53 4.58
N ALA A 127 21.40 -9.93 5.77
CA ALA A 127 20.72 -10.95 6.55
C ALA A 127 19.43 -10.39 7.14
N GLN A 128 18.38 -11.18 7.13
CA GLN A 128 17.09 -10.85 7.72
C GLN A 128 16.74 -11.85 8.80
N VAL A 129 16.30 -11.36 9.96
CA VAL A 129 15.87 -12.20 11.07
C VAL A 129 14.55 -12.88 10.73
N THR A 130 14.48 -14.19 10.88
CA THR A 130 13.27 -14.97 10.60
C THR A 130 12.14 -14.63 11.57
N ASN A 131 12.48 -14.46 12.86
CA ASN A 131 11.56 -14.07 13.91
C ASN A 131 12.02 -12.76 14.54
N PRO A 132 11.67 -11.60 14.00
CA PRO A 132 12.05 -10.33 14.60
C PRO A 132 11.44 -10.18 16.00
N PRO A 133 12.15 -9.56 16.96
CA PRO A 133 11.70 -9.41 18.34
C PRO A 133 10.61 -8.31 18.43
N ILE A 134 9.40 -8.65 18.05
CA ILE A 134 8.22 -7.77 18.09
C ILE A 134 7.33 -8.23 19.25
N ASP A 135 6.98 -7.30 20.16
CA ASP A 135 6.04 -7.59 21.23
C ASP A 135 4.59 -7.70 20.72
N ALA A 136 3.74 -8.41 21.45
CA ALA A 136 2.37 -8.70 21.04
C ALA A 136 1.47 -7.45 20.86
N ILE A 137 1.82 -6.32 21.48
CA ILE A 137 1.07 -5.06 21.32
C ILE A 137 1.45 -4.39 20.01
N ARG A 138 2.75 -4.29 19.74
CA ARG A 138 3.30 -3.68 18.53
C ARG A 138 3.03 -4.52 17.29
N GLU A 139 2.92 -5.82 17.42
CA GLU A 139 2.65 -6.76 16.32
C GLU A 139 1.42 -6.33 15.48
N LYS A 140 0.35 -5.89 16.14
CA LYS A 140 -0.88 -5.43 15.46
C LYS A 140 -0.65 -4.28 14.49
N VAL A 141 0.31 -3.41 14.78
CA VAL A 141 0.64 -2.27 13.90
C VAL A 141 1.62 -2.70 12.82
N VAL A 142 2.66 -3.43 13.18
CA VAL A 142 3.74 -3.84 12.27
C VAL A 142 3.27 -4.84 11.22
N THR A 143 2.35 -5.74 11.57
CA THR A 143 1.80 -6.75 10.66
C THR A 143 0.49 -6.31 9.98
N SER A 144 0.03 -5.08 10.23
CA SER A 144 -1.19 -4.57 9.60
C SER A 144 -1.03 -4.47 8.09
N THR A 145 -2.00 -5.02 7.36
CA THR A 145 -2.10 -4.88 5.90
C THR A 145 -3.04 -3.75 5.48
N SER A 146 -3.63 -3.03 6.43
CA SER A 146 -4.53 -1.92 6.14
C SER A 146 -3.78 -0.74 5.54
N VAL A 147 -4.32 -0.20 4.46
CA VAL A 147 -3.77 0.95 3.72
C VAL A 147 -4.80 2.06 3.67
N TYR A 148 -4.34 3.30 3.75
CA TYR A 148 -5.17 4.49 3.61
C TYR A 148 -4.75 5.22 2.32
N ILE A 149 -5.71 5.43 1.42
CA ILE A 149 -5.46 5.98 0.07
C ILE A 149 -6.22 7.30 -0.08
N GLY A 150 -5.58 8.29 -0.66
CA GLY A 150 -6.15 9.61 -0.91
C GLY A 150 -5.21 10.74 -0.50
N ALA A 151 -5.71 11.97 -0.51
CA ALA A 151 -4.95 13.13 -0.08
C ALA A 151 -4.91 13.20 1.45
N HIS A 152 -3.75 12.95 2.04
CA HIS A 152 -3.56 13.00 3.51
C HIS A 152 -3.45 14.43 4.07
N GLY A 153 -3.34 15.44 3.20
CA GLY A 153 -3.13 16.81 3.62
C GLY A 153 -1.77 17.04 4.30
N ASN A 154 -1.72 18.04 5.17
CA ASN A 154 -0.52 18.30 5.97
C ASN A 154 -0.57 17.47 7.26
N LEU A 155 0.30 16.47 7.37
CA LEU A 155 0.38 15.57 8.53
C LEU A 155 0.83 16.26 9.84
N LEU A 156 1.33 17.50 9.74
CA LEU A 156 1.72 18.30 10.92
C LEU A 156 0.58 19.17 11.44
N GLU A 157 -0.59 19.11 10.82
CA GLU A 157 -1.77 19.88 11.21
C GLU A 157 -2.93 18.94 11.55
N ASP A 158 -3.52 19.13 12.73
CA ASP A 158 -4.73 18.42 13.14
C ASP A 158 -5.93 19.08 12.48
N LYS A 159 -6.43 18.46 11.39
CA LYS A 159 -7.59 18.94 10.63
C LYS A 159 -8.51 17.81 10.24
N PRO A 160 -9.84 18.00 10.28
CA PRO A 160 -10.81 16.96 9.88
C PRO A 160 -10.64 16.51 8.43
N GLU A 161 -10.16 17.37 7.53
CA GLU A 161 -9.92 17.06 6.12
C GLU A 161 -8.84 15.99 5.95
N ASN A 162 -7.86 15.91 6.86
CA ASN A 162 -6.81 14.90 6.82
C ASN A 162 -7.35 13.47 7.06
N CYS A 163 -8.54 13.35 7.65
CA CYS A 163 -9.23 12.07 7.84
C CYS A 163 -9.98 11.60 6.57
N LYS A 164 -10.02 12.42 5.51
CA LYS A 164 -10.74 12.09 4.29
C LYS A 164 -9.93 11.20 3.36
N VAL A 165 -9.81 9.94 3.77
CA VAL A 165 -9.06 8.90 3.08
C VAL A 165 -9.91 7.65 2.91
N LEU A 166 -9.57 6.85 1.91
CA LEU A 166 -10.18 5.54 1.66
C LEU A 166 -9.40 4.47 2.42
N LYS A 167 -10.04 3.81 3.36
CA LYS A 167 -9.46 2.67 4.07
C LYS A 167 -9.65 1.38 3.28
N VAL A 168 -8.56 0.72 3.02
CA VAL A 168 -8.47 -0.58 2.35
C VAL A 168 -7.83 -1.57 3.31
N HIS A 169 -8.51 -2.66 3.62
CA HIS A 169 -8.02 -3.64 4.62
C HIS A 169 -6.89 -4.52 4.12
N ASN A 170 -6.80 -4.71 2.80
CA ASN A 170 -5.79 -5.55 2.19
C ASN A 170 -5.30 -4.89 0.88
N PRO A 171 -3.99 -4.76 0.65
CA PRO A 171 -3.46 -4.17 -0.59
C PRO A 171 -3.72 -5.02 -1.83
N ILE A 172 -4.06 -6.30 -1.66
CA ILE A 172 -4.48 -7.18 -2.76
C ILE A 172 -5.98 -6.99 -2.97
N LEU A 173 -6.33 -6.43 -4.12
CA LEU A 173 -7.70 -6.10 -4.49
C LEU A 173 -8.28 -7.12 -5.46
N THR A 174 -9.56 -7.40 -5.34
CA THR A 174 -10.30 -8.06 -6.40
C THR A 174 -10.53 -7.08 -7.56
N ASN A 175 -10.82 -7.60 -8.75
CA ASN A 175 -11.21 -6.74 -9.88
C ASN A 175 -12.41 -5.86 -9.53
N THR A 176 -13.38 -6.38 -8.77
CA THR A 176 -14.55 -5.63 -8.31
C THR A 176 -14.14 -4.49 -7.38
N ASP A 177 -13.20 -4.72 -6.46
CA ASP A 177 -12.73 -3.68 -5.55
C ASP A 177 -11.97 -2.57 -6.29
N LEU A 178 -11.15 -2.95 -7.27
CA LEU A 178 -10.49 -1.97 -8.14
C LEU A 178 -11.52 -1.14 -8.94
N LEU A 179 -12.56 -1.76 -9.46
CA LEU A 179 -13.64 -1.04 -10.15
C LEU A 179 -14.41 -0.10 -9.21
N LYS A 180 -14.65 -0.50 -7.95
CA LYS A 180 -15.24 0.40 -6.95
C LYS A 180 -14.40 1.66 -6.75
N ILE A 181 -13.07 1.50 -6.66
CA ILE A 181 -12.14 2.64 -6.54
C ILE A 181 -12.18 3.48 -7.82
N LYS A 182 -12.00 2.85 -8.98
CA LYS A 182 -11.92 3.52 -10.28
C LYS A 182 -13.16 4.38 -10.59
N TYR A 183 -14.35 3.92 -10.20
CA TYR A 183 -15.61 4.56 -10.49
C TYR A 183 -16.30 5.16 -9.24
N MET A 184 -15.55 5.34 -8.16
CA MET A 184 -16.11 5.94 -6.95
C MET A 184 -16.61 7.36 -7.22
N ASN A 185 -17.80 7.66 -6.72
CA ASN A 185 -18.37 9.00 -6.76
C ASN A 185 -18.61 9.46 -5.31
N VAL A 186 -17.54 9.78 -4.62
CA VAL A 186 -17.56 10.26 -3.25
C VAL A 186 -16.93 11.66 -3.22
N PRO A 187 -17.63 12.67 -2.67
CA PRO A 187 -17.11 14.02 -2.60
C PRO A 187 -15.72 14.07 -1.94
N GLY A 188 -14.78 14.76 -2.59
CA GLY A 188 -13.40 14.88 -2.13
C GLY A 188 -12.45 13.81 -2.65
N PHE A 189 -12.95 12.84 -3.45
CA PHE A 189 -12.10 11.90 -4.17
C PHE A 189 -12.24 12.12 -5.67
N LYS A 190 -11.12 12.17 -6.35
CA LYS A 190 -11.04 12.16 -7.81
C LYS A 190 -9.98 11.15 -8.23
N VAL A 191 -10.42 10.15 -8.99
CA VAL A 191 -9.57 9.05 -9.43
C VAL A 191 -9.21 9.25 -10.90
N ALA A 192 -7.94 9.10 -11.24
CA ALA A 192 -7.45 9.08 -12.60
C ALA A 192 -6.77 7.75 -12.89
N THR A 193 -6.94 7.24 -14.10
CA THR A 193 -6.19 6.07 -14.59
C THR A 193 -5.20 6.52 -15.64
N VAL A 194 -3.94 6.20 -15.44
CA VAL A 194 -2.82 6.47 -16.35
C VAL A 194 -2.30 5.15 -16.89
N SER A 195 -2.25 5.00 -18.21
CA SER A 195 -1.64 3.84 -18.83
C SER A 195 -0.12 3.88 -18.69
N ILE A 196 0.46 2.75 -18.29
CA ILE A 196 1.91 2.57 -18.29
C ILE A 196 2.40 1.75 -19.49
N ASN A 197 1.50 1.53 -20.48
CA ASN A 197 1.87 0.89 -21.73
C ASN A 197 2.46 1.91 -22.70
N TYR A 198 3.48 1.49 -23.43
CA TYR A 198 4.15 2.33 -24.43
C TYR A 198 4.49 1.53 -25.68
N TYR A 199 4.66 2.22 -26.79
CA TYR A 199 5.00 1.59 -28.05
C TYR A 199 6.40 0.97 -28.00
N LYS A 200 6.54 -0.31 -28.37
CA LYS A 200 7.76 -1.12 -28.23
C LYS A 200 9.03 -0.52 -28.85
N ASN A 201 8.89 0.40 -29.80
CA ASN A 201 10.03 1.10 -30.42
C ASN A 201 10.37 2.44 -29.72
N THR A 202 9.66 2.80 -28.65
CA THR A 202 9.99 3.95 -27.80
C THR A 202 10.96 3.49 -26.73
N SER A 203 11.91 4.35 -26.35
CA SER A 203 12.79 4.02 -25.22
C SER A 203 12.03 4.06 -23.89
N LEU A 204 12.43 3.22 -22.94
CA LEU A 204 11.82 3.18 -21.60
C LEU A 204 11.87 4.53 -20.90
N GLU A 205 12.98 5.29 -21.04
CA GLU A 205 13.14 6.62 -20.47
C GLU A 205 12.04 7.58 -20.95
N LYS A 206 11.81 7.64 -22.27
CA LYS A 206 10.74 8.47 -22.82
C LYS A 206 9.35 8.03 -22.38
N ALA A 207 9.14 6.72 -22.22
CA ALA A 207 7.88 6.19 -21.72
C ALA A 207 7.63 6.61 -20.27
N ILE A 208 8.65 6.57 -19.43
CA ILE A 208 8.58 7.04 -18.03
C ILE A 208 8.30 8.55 -17.97
N ASP A 209 9.00 9.35 -18.79
CA ASP A 209 8.76 10.79 -18.87
C ASP A 209 7.31 11.10 -19.27
N GLN A 210 6.74 10.34 -20.20
CA GLN A 210 5.35 10.49 -20.59
C GLN A 210 4.39 10.18 -19.42
N VAL A 211 4.65 9.12 -18.68
CA VAL A 211 3.85 8.79 -17.47
C VAL A 211 3.92 9.93 -16.45
N PHE A 212 5.10 10.52 -16.22
CA PHE A 212 5.24 11.68 -15.33
C PHE A 212 4.37 12.85 -15.78
N LEU A 213 4.39 13.18 -17.08
CA LEU A 213 3.55 14.25 -17.61
C LEU A 213 2.06 13.99 -17.46
N GLU A 214 1.61 12.74 -17.65
CA GLU A 214 0.21 12.37 -17.50
C GLU A 214 -0.23 12.38 -16.03
N VAL A 215 0.61 11.91 -15.11
CA VAL A 215 0.36 11.99 -13.67
C VAL A 215 0.29 13.44 -13.20
N ASP A 216 1.23 14.28 -13.63
CA ASP A 216 1.22 15.72 -13.30
C ASP A 216 -0.05 16.43 -13.82
N ARG A 217 -0.50 16.07 -15.01
CA ARG A 217 -1.76 16.58 -15.57
C ARG A 217 -2.94 16.16 -14.69
N ALA A 218 -3.05 14.87 -14.41
CA ALA A 218 -4.12 14.32 -13.57
C ALA A 218 -4.15 14.99 -12.19
N TYR A 219 -2.97 15.18 -11.58
CA TYR A 219 -2.85 15.87 -10.30
C TYR A 219 -3.31 17.33 -10.38
N LYS A 220 -2.86 18.08 -11.40
CA LYS A 220 -3.30 19.47 -11.61
C LYS A 220 -4.80 19.59 -11.87
N GLU A 221 -5.40 18.57 -12.45
CA GLU A 221 -6.85 18.45 -12.62
C GLU A 221 -7.58 18.05 -11.32
N GLY A 222 -6.86 17.82 -10.23
CA GLY A 222 -7.38 17.53 -8.90
C GLY A 222 -7.53 16.05 -8.57
N ALA A 223 -6.91 15.15 -9.35
CA ALA A 223 -6.86 13.74 -8.96
C ALA A 223 -6.03 13.57 -7.68
N ASN A 224 -6.58 12.81 -6.73
CA ASN A 224 -5.91 12.44 -5.48
C ASN A 224 -5.77 10.91 -5.30
N ILE A 225 -6.27 10.16 -6.27
CA ILE A 225 -5.98 8.73 -6.43
C ILE A 225 -5.58 8.52 -7.89
N ILE A 226 -4.42 7.92 -8.11
CA ILE A 226 -3.92 7.60 -9.44
C ILE A 226 -3.74 6.09 -9.54
N ILE A 227 -4.33 5.51 -10.59
CA ILE A 227 -4.21 4.10 -10.93
C ILE A 227 -3.26 4.01 -12.13
N LEU A 228 -2.08 3.44 -11.93
CA LEU A 228 -1.20 3.05 -13.02
C LEU A 228 -1.69 1.72 -13.58
N SER A 229 -1.97 1.67 -14.89
CA SER A 229 -2.59 0.52 -15.51
C SER A 229 -1.70 -0.07 -16.61
N ASP A 230 -1.40 -1.35 -16.47
CA ASP A 230 -0.73 -2.18 -17.46
C ASP A 230 -1.73 -2.95 -18.37
N ARG A 231 -3.02 -2.61 -18.28
CA ARG A 231 -4.08 -3.19 -19.11
C ARG A 231 -3.87 -2.84 -20.60
N ASP A 232 -4.44 -3.64 -21.49
CA ASP A 232 -4.40 -3.42 -22.93
C ASP A 232 -3.00 -3.59 -23.57
N VAL A 233 -2.17 -4.46 -22.97
CA VAL A 233 -0.92 -4.91 -23.60
C VAL A 233 -1.23 -5.71 -24.87
N ASP A 234 -0.57 -5.37 -25.96
CA ASP A 234 -0.72 -6.01 -27.26
C ASP A 234 0.65 -6.29 -27.93
N GLU A 235 0.66 -6.62 -29.20
CA GLU A 235 1.91 -6.88 -29.95
C GLU A 235 2.74 -5.63 -30.27
N TYR A 236 2.17 -4.45 -30.11
CA TYR A 236 2.81 -3.15 -30.37
C TYR A 236 3.12 -2.39 -29.08
N HIS A 237 2.35 -2.64 -28.03
CA HIS A 237 2.47 -1.95 -26.77
C HIS A 237 2.93 -2.90 -25.66
N VAL A 238 3.98 -2.49 -25.00
CA VAL A 238 4.57 -3.19 -23.85
C VAL A 238 4.40 -2.34 -22.61
N THR A 239 4.36 -2.98 -21.45
CA THR A 239 4.21 -2.26 -20.18
C THR A 239 5.57 -1.86 -19.61
N ILE A 240 5.60 -0.75 -18.88
CA ILE A 240 6.73 -0.40 -18.01
C ILE A 240 6.82 -1.47 -16.91
N PRO A 241 8.03 -1.99 -16.63
CA PRO A 241 8.24 -3.02 -15.61
C PRO A 241 7.85 -2.59 -14.20
#